data_f86783596c2e41ee31adbb01291f7b4f
#
_entry.id   f86783596c2e41ee31adbb01291f7b4f
#
_cell.length_a   1.000
_cell.length_b   1.000
_cell.length_c   1.000
_cell.angle_alpha   90.00
_cell.angle_beta   90.00
_cell.angle_gamma   90.00
#
_symmetry.space_group_name_H-M   'P 1'
#
loop_
_entity.id
_entity.type
_entity.pdbx_description
1 polymer ?
#
loop_
_entity_poly.entity_id
_entity_poly.type
_entity_poly.pdbx_seq_one_letter_code
_entity_poly.pdbx_strand_id
1 'polypeptide(L)'
;MYSFTRCKVSSCPRYATHISEYCLAHDPRQDLAPTLSFPVLDSASLSNWNCTEEDFSGKRILGSLFSYSTFHGVSFVKTTILNSNFSFCLFEECVFDESTIRYVIFSGSTFTQCMFMNSSITHTNFNGSIITRCDLTG
;
A
#
# COMPACT_ATOMS: atom_id res chain seq x y z
N MET A 1 -13.14 10.25 6.81
CA MET A 1 -12.82 10.86 5.51
C MET A 1 -11.37 11.32 5.50
N TYR A 2 -10.69 11.10 4.40
CA TYR A 2 -9.27 11.41 4.27
C TYR A 2 -9.08 12.65 3.43
N SER A 3 -8.10 13.47 3.81
CA SER A 3 -7.73 14.64 3.04
C SER A 3 -6.26 14.54 2.68
N PHE A 4 -5.98 14.49 1.38
CA PHE A 4 -4.61 14.38 0.89
C PHE A 4 -4.19 15.70 0.26
N THR A 5 -3.08 16.23 0.74
CA THR A 5 -2.52 17.50 0.28
C THR A 5 -1.48 17.23 -0.81
N ARG A 6 -1.43 18.08 -1.81
CA ARG A 6 -0.42 17.96 -2.86
C ARG A 6 0.95 18.33 -2.35
N CYS A 7 1.97 17.77 -3.00
CA CYS A 7 3.36 18.10 -2.72
C CYS A 7 3.60 19.61 -2.86
N LYS A 8 4.39 20.17 -1.96
CA LYS A 8 4.68 21.61 -1.95
C LYS A 8 5.46 22.08 -3.16
N VAL A 9 6.15 21.19 -3.86
CA VAL A 9 6.84 21.53 -5.12
C VAL A 9 5.78 21.80 -6.18
N SER A 10 5.72 23.03 -6.67
CA SER A 10 4.61 23.53 -7.51
C SER A 10 4.38 22.73 -8.79
N SER A 11 5.43 22.17 -9.37
CA SER A 11 5.34 21.38 -10.61
C SER A 11 5.04 19.89 -10.35
N CYS A 12 4.97 19.46 -9.10
CA CYS A 12 4.78 18.06 -8.75
C CYS A 12 3.30 17.72 -8.61
N PRO A 13 2.78 16.73 -9.39
CA PRO A 13 1.38 16.31 -9.28
C PRO A 13 1.14 15.32 -8.13
N ARG A 14 2.17 14.87 -7.44
CA ARG A 14 2.07 13.86 -6.41
C ARG A 14 1.51 14.43 -5.12
N TYR A 15 0.99 13.55 -4.27
CA TYR A 15 0.53 13.94 -2.94
C TYR A 15 1.69 13.98 -1.96
N ALA A 16 1.62 14.92 -1.03
CA ALA A 16 2.54 14.96 0.11
C ALA A 16 2.34 13.73 0.99
N THR A 17 3.39 13.34 1.71
CA THR A 17 3.22 12.30 2.73
C THR A 17 2.45 12.88 3.92
N HIS A 18 1.93 11.99 4.77
CA HIS A 18 1.19 12.43 5.97
C HIS A 18 2.10 13.02 7.05
N ILE A 19 3.41 12.92 6.89
CA ILE A 19 4.41 13.42 7.84
C ILE A 19 5.17 14.64 7.31
N SER A 20 4.84 15.13 6.11
CA SER A 20 5.59 16.18 5.45
C SER A 20 4.69 16.96 4.50
N GLU A 21 5.13 18.16 4.11
CA GLU A 21 4.49 18.92 3.04
C GLU A 21 4.95 18.46 1.65
N TYR A 22 5.82 17.46 1.57
CA TYR A 22 6.41 16.97 0.33
C TYR A 22 6.04 15.52 0.10
N CYS A 23 6.02 15.09 -1.18
CA CYS A 23 5.94 13.69 -1.53
C CYS A 23 7.26 12.97 -1.18
N LEU A 24 7.26 11.65 -1.24
CA LEU A 24 8.46 10.88 -0.89
C LEU A 24 9.68 11.29 -1.72
N ALA A 25 9.49 11.62 -2.99
CA ALA A 25 10.61 12.00 -3.87
C ALA A 25 11.23 13.35 -3.51
N HIS A 26 10.46 14.24 -2.89
CA HIS A 26 10.88 15.61 -2.60
C HIS A 26 11.09 15.87 -1.10
N ASP A 27 10.83 14.88 -0.25
CA ASP A 27 11.04 15.05 1.19
C ASP A 27 12.53 14.90 1.51
N PRO A 28 13.15 15.95 2.03
CA PRO A 28 14.58 15.89 2.34
C PRO A 28 14.91 14.91 3.49
N ARG A 29 13.94 14.58 4.32
CA ARG A 29 14.17 13.67 5.45
C ARG A 29 14.08 12.20 5.05
N GLN A 30 13.08 11.85 4.27
CA GLN A 30 12.81 10.48 3.76
C GLN A 30 12.89 9.38 4.84
N ASP A 31 12.61 9.73 6.09
CA ASP A 31 12.68 8.79 7.20
C ASP A 31 11.26 8.35 7.58
N LEU A 32 10.92 7.12 7.22
CA LEU A 32 9.62 6.51 7.52
C LEU A 32 9.67 5.59 8.74
N ALA A 33 10.84 5.37 9.34
CA ALA A 33 10.98 4.42 10.45
C ALA A 33 10.01 4.71 11.60
N PRO A 34 9.82 5.95 12.05
CA PRO A 34 8.86 6.23 13.12
C PRO A 34 7.43 5.84 12.74
N THR A 35 7.04 6.09 11.49
CA THR A 35 5.70 5.74 10.98
C THR A 35 5.53 4.23 10.89
N LEU A 36 6.52 3.53 10.35
CA LEU A 36 6.45 2.10 10.13
C LEU A 36 6.53 1.28 11.42
N SER A 37 7.01 1.88 12.51
CA SER A 37 7.11 1.19 13.80
C SER A 37 5.76 1.05 14.51
N PHE A 38 4.74 1.84 14.13
CA PHE A 38 3.43 1.75 14.76
C PHE A 38 2.62 0.56 14.24
N PRO A 39 1.78 -0.05 15.09
CA PRO A 39 0.94 -1.19 14.65
C PRO A 39 -0.20 -0.77 13.72
N VAL A 40 -0.50 0.51 13.64
CA VAL A 40 -1.58 1.03 12.81
C VAL A 40 -1.08 2.16 11.94
N LEU A 41 -1.33 2.04 10.62
CA LEU A 41 -1.15 3.13 9.67
C LEU A 41 -2.53 3.69 9.36
N ASP A 42 -2.83 4.87 9.88
CA ASP A 42 -4.13 5.51 9.69
C ASP A 42 -3.96 6.79 8.88
N SER A 43 -4.65 6.85 7.76
CA SER A 43 -4.63 8.02 6.86
C SER A 43 -3.22 8.37 6.38
N ALA A 44 -2.38 7.35 6.20
CA ALA A 44 -1.03 7.54 5.68
C ALA A 44 -1.07 7.91 4.20
N SER A 45 -0.22 8.82 3.79
CA SER A 45 -0.07 9.22 2.39
C SER A 45 1.34 8.90 1.94
N LEU A 46 1.49 7.76 1.24
CA LEU A 46 2.79 7.20 0.88
C LEU A 46 2.84 6.81 -0.61
N SER A 47 2.23 7.59 -1.47
CA SER A 47 2.24 7.34 -2.91
C SER A 47 3.64 7.43 -3.51
N ASN A 48 3.87 6.67 -4.58
CA ASN A 48 5.14 6.61 -5.28
C ASN A 48 6.30 6.10 -4.41
N TRP A 49 5.98 5.21 -3.48
CA TRP A 49 6.94 4.63 -2.56
C TRP A 49 7.56 3.37 -3.17
N ASN A 50 8.86 3.24 -3.03
CA ASN A 50 9.56 2.00 -3.36
C ASN A 50 9.82 1.26 -2.06
N CYS A 51 8.94 0.32 -1.75
CA CYS A 51 8.97 -0.42 -0.49
C CYS A 51 9.57 -1.81 -0.72
N THR A 52 10.67 -2.11 -0.06
CA THR A 52 11.38 -3.37 -0.22
C THR A 52 11.55 -4.05 1.14
N GLU A 53 11.10 -5.32 1.19
CA GLU A 53 11.32 -6.21 2.34
C GLU A 53 10.84 -5.66 3.69
N GLU A 54 9.82 -4.80 3.68
CA GLU A 54 9.18 -4.33 4.89
C GLU A 54 8.22 -5.40 5.44
N ASP A 55 7.99 -5.35 6.74
CA ASP A 55 7.11 -6.28 7.43
C ASP A 55 5.92 -5.53 8.03
N PHE A 56 4.75 -5.72 7.40
CA PHE A 56 3.48 -5.18 7.90
C PHE A 56 2.64 -6.26 8.60
N SER A 57 3.23 -7.42 8.90
CA SER A 57 2.51 -8.54 9.49
C SER A 57 1.79 -8.14 10.77
N GLY A 58 0.50 -8.46 10.84
CA GLY A 58 -0.34 -8.16 11.99
C GLY A 58 -0.72 -6.69 12.15
N LYS A 59 -0.26 -5.82 11.27
CA LYS A 59 -0.59 -4.38 11.35
C LYS A 59 -1.96 -4.10 10.75
N ARG A 60 -2.46 -2.91 11.02
CA ARG A 60 -3.69 -2.40 10.42
C ARG A 60 -3.36 -1.21 9.55
N ILE A 61 -3.86 -1.22 8.32
CA ILE A 61 -3.70 -0.14 7.36
C ILE A 61 -5.09 0.40 7.06
N LEU A 62 -5.36 1.61 7.49
CA LEU A 62 -6.69 2.21 7.44
C LEU A 62 -6.65 3.50 6.64
N GLY A 63 -7.53 3.62 5.65
CA GLY A 63 -7.75 4.86 4.93
C GLY A 63 -6.52 5.50 4.35
N SER A 64 -5.60 4.70 3.86
CA SER A 64 -4.28 5.16 3.43
C SER A 64 -4.15 5.16 1.91
N LEU A 65 -3.23 5.99 1.41
CA LEU A 65 -2.98 6.16 0.00
C LEU A 65 -1.58 5.66 -0.33
N PHE A 66 -1.50 4.65 -1.21
CA PHE A 66 -0.24 4.06 -1.66
C PHE A 66 -0.15 3.99 -3.18
N SER A 67 -0.97 4.71 -3.91
CA SER A 67 -1.01 4.60 -5.37
C SER A 67 0.36 4.85 -6.02
N TYR A 68 0.61 4.15 -7.13
CA TYR A 68 1.86 4.22 -7.90
C TYR A 68 3.09 3.75 -7.12
N SER A 69 2.91 2.92 -6.11
CA SER A 69 4.02 2.39 -5.32
C SER A 69 4.45 1.02 -5.82
N THR A 70 5.68 0.65 -5.50
CA THR A 70 6.23 -0.67 -5.76
C THR A 70 6.50 -1.36 -4.43
N PHE A 71 6.02 -2.60 -4.31
CA PHE A 71 6.24 -3.43 -3.13
C PHE A 71 6.94 -4.71 -3.55
N HIS A 72 8.14 -4.93 -3.04
CA HIS A 72 8.92 -6.11 -3.36
C HIS A 72 9.31 -6.85 -2.09
N GLY A 73 8.94 -8.14 -2.00
CA GLY A 73 9.26 -8.97 -0.84
C GLY A 73 8.64 -8.51 0.46
N VAL A 74 7.49 -7.81 0.38
CA VAL A 74 6.84 -7.25 1.56
C VAL A 74 5.87 -8.25 2.16
N SER A 75 5.86 -8.36 3.49
CA SER A 75 4.92 -9.21 4.20
C SER A 75 3.72 -8.41 4.68
N PHE A 76 2.53 -8.85 4.24
CA PHE A 76 1.24 -8.38 4.71
C PHE A 76 0.48 -9.51 5.42
N VAL A 77 1.19 -10.47 5.99
CA VAL A 77 0.57 -11.62 6.65
C VAL A 77 -0.26 -11.15 7.85
N LYS A 78 -1.51 -11.62 7.94
CA LYS A 78 -2.43 -11.25 9.01
C LYS A 78 -2.66 -9.74 9.13
N THR A 79 -2.46 -9.01 8.06
CA THR A 79 -2.67 -7.56 8.00
C THR A 79 -4.14 -7.27 7.75
N THR A 80 -4.68 -6.25 8.38
CA THR A 80 -6.02 -5.74 8.10
C THR A 80 -5.89 -4.46 7.29
N ILE A 81 -6.40 -4.48 6.05
CA ILE A 81 -6.34 -3.34 5.14
C ILE A 81 -7.76 -2.89 4.83
N LEU A 82 -8.12 -1.70 5.24
CA LEU A 82 -9.47 -1.15 5.09
C LEU A 82 -9.44 0.24 4.43
N ASN A 83 -10.37 0.47 3.52
CA ASN A 83 -10.61 1.79 2.92
C ASN A 83 -9.35 2.46 2.38
N SER A 84 -8.49 1.70 1.74
CA SER A 84 -7.19 2.18 1.28
C SER A 84 -7.07 2.07 -0.23
N ASN A 85 -6.16 2.86 -0.79
CA ASN A 85 -5.94 2.94 -2.23
C ASN A 85 -4.54 2.46 -2.59
N PHE A 86 -4.47 1.33 -3.30
CA PHE A 86 -3.26 0.75 -3.86
C PHE A 86 -3.35 0.69 -5.39
N SER A 87 -4.00 1.63 -6.01
CA SER A 87 -4.13 1.63 -7.47
C SER A 87 -2.80 1.86 -8.17
N PHE A 88 -2.64 1.22 -9.32
CA PHE A 88 -1.43 1.31 -10.14
C PHE A 88 -0.15 0.96 -9.40
N CYS A 89 -0.25 0.02 -8.47
CA CYS A 89 0.90 -0.49 -7.72
C CYS A 89 1.47 -1.73 -8.37
N LEU A 90 2.73 -2.01 -8.08
CA LEU A 90 3.39 -3.25 -8.47
C LEU A 90 3.73 -4.03 -7.19
N PHE A 91 3.20 -5.26 -7.11
CA PHE A 91 3.48 -6.16 -5.99
C PHE A 91 4.26 -7.37 -6.52
N GLU A 92 5.49 -7.54 -6.09
CA GLU A 92 6.33 -8.66 -6.46
C GLU A 92 6.76 -9.44 -5.23
N GLU A 93 6.51 -10.76 -5.25
CA GLU A 93 6.91 -11.66 -4.16
C GLU A 93 6.39 -11.21 -2.80
N CYS A 94 5.19 -10.63 -2.77
CA CYS A 94 4.55 -10.20 -1.53
C CYS A 94 3.64 -11.29 -0.99
N VAL A 95 3.47 -11.33 0.33
CA VAL A 95 2.64 -12.33 0.99
C VAL A 95 1.51 -11.64 1.74
N PHE A 96 0.26 -11.99 1.37
CA PHE A 96 -0.96 -11.47 1.99
C PHE A 96 -1.72 -12.57 2.74
N ASP A 97 -1.05 -13.64 3.11
CA ASP A 97 -1.70 -14.79 3.75
C ASP A 97 -2.44 -14.38 5.02
N GLU A 98 -3.62 -14.94 5.20
CA GLU A 98 -4.49 -14.70 6.35
C GLU A 98 -4.84 -13.23 6.57
N SER A 99 -4.70 -12.39 5.56
CA SER A 99 -5.04 -10.97 5.64
C SER A 99 -6.53 -10.74 5.46
N THR A 100 -7.00 -9.60 5.97
CA THR A 100 -8.36 -9.10 5.76
C THR A 100 -8.28 -7.83 4.93
N ILE A 101 -8.82 -7.88 3.71
CA ILE A 101 -8.76 -6.77 2.76
C ILE A 101 -10.18 -6.38 2.40
N ARG A 102 -10.58 -5.15 2.72
CA ARG A 102 -11.96 -4.73 2.52
C ARG A 102 -12.05 -3.27 2.12
N TYR A 103 -12.87 -2.99 1.11
CA TYR A 103 -13.03 -1.64 0.55
C TYR A 103 -11.69 -1.05 0.10
N VAL A 104 -10.90 -1.85 -0.61
CA VAL A 104 -9.57 -1.46 -1.08
C VAL A 104 -9.59 -1.35 -2.60
N ILE A 105 -8.80 -0.44 -3.14
CA ILE A 105 -8.68 -0.25 -4.58
C ILE A 105 -7.31 -0.76 -5.02
N PHE A 106 -7.32 -1.78 -5.88
CA PHE A 106 -6.13 -2.32 -6.55
C PHE A 106 -6.21 -2.13 -8.07
N SER A 107 -7.02 -1.19 -8.52
CA SER A 107 -7.22 -0.98 -9.96
C SER A 107 -5.91 -0.69 -10.68
N GLY A 108 -5.69 -1.34 -11.81
CA GLY A 108 -4.49 -1.14 -12.61
C GLY A 108 -3.20 -1.67 -12.00
N SER A 109 -3.30 -2.43 -10.90
CA SER A 109 -2.11 -2.95 -10.22
C SER A 109 -1.69 -4.29 -10.80
N THR A 110 -0.41 -4.62 -10.61
CA THR A 110 0.15 -5.90 -11.05
C THR A 110 0.64 -6.67 -9.84
N PHE A 111 0.22 -7.93 -9.75
CA PHE A 111 0.64 -8.86 -8.70
C PHE A 111 1.41 -10.00 -9.36
N THR A 112 2.69 -10.16 -9.01
CA THR A 112 3.53 -11.23 -9.54
C THR A 112 4.11 -12.05 -8.41
N GLN A 113 3.92 -13.36 -8.46
CA GLN A 113 4.45 -14.30 -7.46
C GLN A 113 4.02 -13.92 -6.03
N CYS A 114 2.78 -13.46 -5.87
CA CYS A 114 2.22 -13.10 -4.58
C CYS A 114 1.36 -14.23 -4.03
N MET A 115 1.21 -14.27 -2.70
CA MET A 115 0.42 -15.30 -2.02
C MET A 115 -0.71 -14.64 -1.24
N PHE A 116 -1.92 -15.22 -1.35
CA PHE A 116 -3.13 -14.75 -0.68
C PHE A 116 -3.83 -15.91 0.06
N MET A 117 -3.09 -16.85 0.58
CA MET A 117 -3.66 -18.05 1.17
C MET A 117 -4.51 -17.70 2.39
N ASN A 118 -5.74 -18.24 2.41
CA ASN A 118 -6.68 -18.03 3.51
C ASN A 118 -6.97 -16.56 3.82
N SER A 119 -6.83 -15.68 2.85
CA SER A 119 -7.17 -14.28 3.00
C SER A 119 -8.65 -14.03 2.77
N SER A 120 -9.19 -13.00 3.41
CA SER A 120 -10.57 -12.55 3.19
C SER A 120 -10.54 -11.25 2.40
N ILE A 121 -10.98 -11.31 1.16
CA ILE A 121 -10.97 -10.15 0.26
C ILE A 121 -12.41 -9.85 -0.16
N THR A 122 -12.95 -8.72 0.29
CA THR A 122 -14.32 -8.35 0.01
C THR A 122 -14.41 -6.87 -0.38
N HIS A 123 -15.43 -6.52 -1.20
CA HIS A 123 -15.69 -5.13 -1.61
C HIS A 123 -14.44 -4.44 -2.12
N THR A 124 -13.61 -5.16 -2.87
CA THR A 124 -12.31 -4.70 -3.33
C THR A 124 -12.31 -4.64 -4.84
N ASN A 125 -11.70 -3.59 -5.39
CA ASN A 125 -11.70 -3.32 -6.82
C ASN A 125 -10.37 -3.74 -7.45
N PHE A 126 -10.42 -4.74 -8.32
CA PHE A 126 -9.27 -5.23 -9.09
C PHE A 126 -9.38 -4.89 -10.58
N ASN A 127 -10.19 -3.91 -10.96
CA ASN A 127 -10.37 -3.57 -12.37
C ASN A 127 -9.03 -3.21 -13.03
N GLY A 128 -8.76 -3.84 -14.19
CA GLY A 128 -7.53 -3.59 -14.93
C GLY A 128 -6.28 -4.14 -14.28
N SER A 129 -6.40 -4.91 -13.21
CA SER A 129 -5.24 -5.52 -12.56
C SER A 129 -4.78 -6.76 -13.31
N ILE A 130 -3.49 -7.09 -13.16
CA ILE A 130 -2.88 -8.29 -13.74
C ILE A 130 -2.34 -9.13 -12.59
N ILE A 131 -2.78 -10.39 -12.53
CA ILE A 131 -2.38 -11.31 -11.48
C ILE A 131 -1.68 -12.50 -12.13
N THR A 132 -0.37 -12.66 -11.88
CA THR A 132 0.46 -13.67 -12.52
C THR A 132 1.22 -14.49 -11.48
N ARG A 133 1.15 -15.80 -11.60
CA ARG A 133 1.87 -16.73 -10.72
C ARG A 133 1.57 -16.51 -9.25
N CYS A 134 0.32 -16.17 -8.94
CA CYS A 134 -0.12 -15.96 -7.56
C CYS A 134 -0.90 -17.15 -7.05
N ASP A 135 -0.87 -17.36 -5.74
CA ASP A 135 -1.63 -18.40 -5.07
C ASP A 135 -2.79 -17.76 -4.32
N LEU A 136 -4.01 -18.09 -4.74
CA LEU A 136 -5.23 -17.57 -4.16
C LEU A 136 -6.00 -18.65 -3.38
N THR A 137 -5.31 -19.70 -2.94
CA THR A 137 -5.91 -20.84 -2.27
C THR A 137 -6.55 -20.45 -0.94
N GLY A 138 -7.71 -21.01 -0.67
CA GLY A 138 -8.41 -20.71 0.58
C GLY A 138 -9.35 -19.51 0.45
#